data_bd6ddbc33c83e9b05f2882ce190c4db1
#
_entry.id   bd6ddbc33c83e9b05f2882ce190c4db1
#
_cell.length_a   1.000
_cell.length_b   1.000
_cell.length_c   1.000
_cell.angle_alpha   90.00
_cell.angle_beta   90.00
_cell.angle_gamma   90.00
#
_symmetry.space_group_name_H-M   'P 1'
#
loop_
_entity.id
_entity.type
_entity.pdbx_description
1 polymer ?
#
loop_
_entity_poly.entity_id
_entity_poly.type
_entity_poly.pdbx_seq_one_letter_code
_entity_poly.pdbx_strand_id
1 'polypeptide(L)'
;MGVVDAYGVELIHPIREGRSESQIGKKGISNHRWIVGGKLCLLVNQDGLVVAWAADTANVCDNKFQPLIKEFEDEMIVLSDEAFHSRNGDPKNLKLCKRGTWNVRMIIETTFSMITLISHFKKMMHRAWNYFEMRLAYSMSMFNVLASWYGLQYDENGVLHLSIAEFSL
;
A
#
# COMPACT_ATOMS: atom_id res chain seq x y z
N MET A 1 -2.12 -14.50 -8.69
CA MET A 1 -1.20 -13.40 -9.00
C MET A 1 -1.50 -12.23 -8.06
N GLY A 2 -0.48 -11.55 -7.57
CA GLY A 2 -0.63 -10.36 -6.72
C GLY A 2 0.22 -9.21 -7.23
N VAL A 3 -0.07 -8.01 -6.71
CA VAL A 3 0.71 -6.78 -6.97
C VAL A 3 1.04 -6.15 -5.63
N VAL A 4 2.30 -5.75 -5.44
CA VAL A 4 2.75 -5.07 -4.23
C VAL A 4 3.25 -3.67 -4.58
N ASP A 5 2.91 -2.69 -3.74
CA ASP A 5 3.44 -1.33 -3.82
C ASP A 5 3.42 -0.68 -2.43
N ALA A 6 4.18 0.41 -2.28
CA ALA A 6 4.29 1.11 -1.00
C ALA A 6 3.88 2.58 -1.13
N TYR A 7 3.15 3.06 -0.13
CA TYR A 7 2.61 4.41 -0.07
C TYR A 7 2.99 5.12 1.24
N GLY A 8 3.49 6.34 1.14
CA GLY A 8 3.83 7.16 2.30
C GLY A 8 2.61 7.87 2.89
N VAL A 9 2.42 7.71 4.19
CA VAL A 9 1.33 8.33 4.96
C VAL A 9 1.90 9.42 5.87
N GLU A 10 1.47 10.66 5.68
CA GLU A 10 1.86 11.78 6.55
C GLU A 10 1.13 11.67 7.89
N LEU A 11 1.90 11.58 8.99
CA LEU A 11 1.37 11.52 10.36
C LEU A 11 1.51 12.84 11.10
N ILE A 12 2.55 13.60 10.80
CA ILE A 12 2.74 14.96 11.32
C ILE A 12 3.21 15.88 10.18
N HIS A 13 2.87 17.15 10.27
CA HIS A 13 3.33 18.12 9.29
C HIS A 13 4.87 18.26 9.37
N PRO A 14 5.61 18.24 8.23
CA PRO A 14 7.08 18.27 8.21
C PRO A 14 7.73 19.42 8.99
N ILE A 15 7.06 20.57 9.11
CA ILE A 15 7.54 21.70 9.92
C ILE A 15 7.64 21.38 11.42
N ARG A 16 7.02 20.31 11.88
CA ARG A 16 7.05 19.86 13.29
C ARG A 16 8.08 18.77 13.54
N GLU A 17 8.85 18.39 12.54
CA GLU A 17 9.92 17.40 12.67
C GLU A 17 10.90 17.80 13.79
N GLY A 18 11.27 16.83 14.64
CA GLY A 18 12.24 17.01 15.72
C GLY A 18 11.77 17.86 16.92
N ARG A 19 10.50 18.28 16.97
CA ARG A 19 9.99 19.08 18.09
C ARG A 19 9.59 18.26 19.33
N SER A 20 9.58 16.94 19.22
CA SER A 20 9.21 16.04 20.32
C SER A 20 10.08 14.79 20.29
N GLU A 21 10.57 14.37 21.44
CA GLU A 21 11.32 13.13 21.60
C GLU A 21 10.45 11.89 21.27
N SER A 22 9.14 11.98 21.53
CA SER A 22 8.16 10.94 21.21
C SER A 22 7.52 11.11 19.83
N GLN A 23 8.24 11.72 18.88
CA GLN A 23 7.72 11.91 17.53
C GLN A 23 7.35 10.59 16.88
N ILE A 24 6.10 10.49 16.40
CA ILE A 24 5.65 9.35 15.60
C ILE A 24 6.21 9.44 14.17
N GLY A 25 6.73 8.29 13.69
CA GLY A 25 7.23 8.17 12.32
C GLY A 25 8.58 8.86 12.12
N LYS A 26 9.07 8.79 10.90
CA LYS A 26 10.33 9.40 10.47
C LYS A 26 10.15 10.14 9.15
N LYS A 27 11.10 11.03 8.82
CA LYS A 27 11.12 11.75 7.56
C LYS A 27 11.51 10.82 6.42
N GLY A 28 10.71 10.79 5.38
CA GLY A 28 10.94 10.04 4.16
C GLY A 28 10.44 10.78 2.93
N ILE A 29 10.70 10.23 1.75
CA ILE A 29 10.18 10.74 0.48
C ILE A 29 9.05 9.84 0.01
N SER A 30 7.92 10.44 -0.35
CA SER A 30 6.81 9.78 -1.01
C SER A 30 6.24 10.69 -2.10
N ASN A 31 6.08 10.14 -3.32
CA ASN A 31 5.57 10.90 -4.47
C ASN A 31 6.28 12.24 -4.66
N HIS A 32 7.62 12.23 -4.67
CA HIS A 32 8.50 13.39 -4.86
C HIS A 32 8.39 14.50 -3.79
N ARG A 33 7.75 14.22 -2.65
CA ARG A 33 7.66 15.17 -1.54
C ARG A 33 8.18 14.57 -0.23
N TRP A 34 8.72 15.43 0.63
CA TRP A 34 9.07 15.05 1.98
C TRP A 34 7.83 14.94 2.85
N ILE A 35 7.72 13.82 3.57
CA ILE A 35 6.71 13.60 4.59
C ILE A 35 7.38 13.17 5.89
N VAL A 36 6.71 13.36 7.00
CA VAL A 36 7.08 12.77 8.30
C VAL A 36 5.96 11.85 8.73
N GLY A 37 6.23 10.56 8.78
CA GLY A 37 5.17 9.60 9.06
C GLY A 37 5.57 8.15 8.87
N GLY A 38 4.65 7.36 8.34
CA GLY A 38 4.77 5.96 8.04
C GLY A 38 4.78 5.67 6.54
N LYS A 39 5.21 4.48 6.21
CA LYS A 39 5.10 3.86 4.89
C LYS A 39 4.21 2.63 5.03
N LEU A 40 3.15 2.57 4.24
CA LEU A 40 2.24 1.44 4.13
C LEU A 40 2.60 0.66 2.88
N CYS A 41 2.86 -0.63 3.03
CA CYS A 41 3.01 -1.58 1.93
C CYS A 41 1.73 -2.42 1.83
N LEU A 42 1.15 -2.49 0.65
CA LEU A 42 -0.02 -3.34 0.35
C LEU A 42 0.37 -4.43 -0.63
N LEU A 43 -0.13 -5.64 -0.38
CA LEU A 43 -0.20 -6.72 -1.35
C LEU A 43 -1.68 -6.94 -1.70
N VAL A 44 -2.01 -6.72 -2.96
CA VAL A 44 -3.37 -6.94 -3.49
C VAL A 44 -3.36 -8.14 -4.42
N ASN A 45 -4.46 -8.91 -4.45
CA ASN A 45 -4.64 -9.99 -5.40
C ASN A 45 -5.11 -9.46 -6.78
N GLN A 46 -5.32 -10.36 -7.71
CA GLN A 46 -5.81 -10.04 -9.06
C GLN A 46 -7.20 -9.40 -9.07
N ASP A 47 -7.97 -9.57 -8.00
CA ASP A 47 -9.31 -9.01 -7.81
C ASP A 47 -9.27 -7.63 -7.12
N GLY A 48 -8.07 -7.07 -6.89
CA GLY A 48 -7.87 -5.79 -6.22
C GLY A 48 -8.10 -5.80 -4.71
N LEU A 49 -8.35 -6.98 -4.12
CA LEU A 49 -8.53 -7.11 -2.68
C LEU A 49 -7.17 -7.11 -1.96
N VAL A 50 -7.10 -6.45 -0.82
CA VAL A 50 -5.91 -6.45 0.04
C VAL A 50 -5.81 -7.81 0.72
N VAL A 51 -4.78 -8.59 0.38
CA VAL A 51 -4.52 -9.91 0.99
C VAL A 51 -3.52 -9.83 2.14
N ALA A 52 -2.60 -8.86 2.09
CA ALA A 52 -1.68 -8.60 3.18
C ALA A 52 -1.22 -7.13 3.16
N TRP A 53 -0.77 -6.65 4.31
CA TRP A 53 -0.19 -5.32 4.44
C TRP A 53 0.83 -5.29 5.57
N ALA A 54 1.77 -4.35 5.47
CA ALA A 54 2.72 -4.03 6.52
C ALA A 54 2.95 -2.52 6.59
N ALA A 55 3.35 -2.02 7.75
CA ALA A 55 3.69 -0.62 7.93
C ALA A 55 5.04 -0.47 8.63
N ASP A 56 5.76 0.57 8.27
CA ASP A 56 6.99 1.00 8.93
C ASP A 56 7.14 2.51 8.82
N THR A 57 8.20 3.07 9.36
CA THR A 57 8.49 4.52 9.26
C THR A 57 8.80 4.93 7.82
N ALA A 58 8.45 6.16 7.43
CA ALA A 58 8.51 6.62 6.04
C ALA A 58 9.92 6.62 5.40
N ASN A 59 10.98 6.52 6.19
CA ASN A 59 12.36 6.50 5.71
C ASN A 59 12.87 5.14 5.25
N VAL A 60 12.10 4.06 5.42
CA VAL A 60 12.53 2.71 5.01
C VAL A 60 12.45 2.54 3.49
N CYS A 61 13.33 1.71 2.93
CA CYS A 61 13.26 1.31 1.53
C CYS A 61 12.16 0.27 1.33
N ASP A 62 11.59 0.20 0.12
CA ASP A 62 10.48 -0.70 -0.17
C ASP A 62 10.87 -2.18 -0.09
N ASN A 63 12.14 -2.51 -0.38
CA ASN A 63 12.67 -3.87 -0.21
C ASN A 63 12.64 -4.40 1.23
N LYS A 64 12.45 -3.54 2.24
CA LYS A 64 12.22 -3.97 3.63
C LYS A 64 10.94 -4.79 3.80
N PHE A 65 10.00 -4.63 2.88
CA PHE A 65 8.73 -5.35 2.89
C PHE A 65 8.77 -6.70 2.15
N GLN A 66 9.93 -7.16 1.69
CA GLN A 66 10.07 -8.49 1.08
C GLN A 66 9.58 -9.65 1.96
N PRO A 67 9.70 -9.63 3.32
CA PRO A 67 9.11 -10.67 4.15
C PRO A 67 7.61 -10.87 3.91
N LEU A 68 6.85 -9.78 3.68
CA LEU A 68 5.43 -9.85 3.33
C LEU A 68 5.19 -10.64 2.05
N ILE A 69 6.04 -10.46 1.04
CA ILE A 69 5.94 -11.17 -0.25
C ILE A 69 6.28 -12.65 -0.05
N LYS A 70 7.29 -12.93 0.75
CA LYS A 70 7.76 -14.29 1.02
C LYS A 70 6.72 -15.17 1.72
N GLU A 71 5.83 -14.59 2.53
CA GLU A 71 4.73 -15.33 3.18
C GLU A 71 3.82 -16.04 2.17
N PHE A 72 3.77 -15.54 0.92
CA PHE A 72 2.95 -16.10 -0.18
C PHE A 72 3.77 -16.82 -1.24
N GLU A 73 4.99 -17.31 -0.90
CA GLU A 73 5.94 -17.87 -1.89
C GLU A 73 5.35 -19.07 -2.63
N ASP A 74 4.54 -19.89 -1.96
CA ASP A 74 3.92 -21.09 -2.53
C ASP A 74 2.50 -20.83 -3.09
N GLU A 75 1.94 -19.63 -2.86
CA GLU A 75 0.54 -19.34 -3.20
C GLU A 75 0.39 -18.45 -4.43
N MET A 76 1.27 -17.46 -4.59
CA MET A 76 1.14 -16.50 -5.69
C MET A 76 2.46 -15.91 -6.18
N ILE A 77 2.49 -15.57 -7.46
CA ILE A 77 3.51 -14.71 -8.04
C ILE A 77 3.12 -13.26 -7.74
N VAL A 78 4.06 -12.48 -7.21
CA VAL A 78 3.88 -11.08 -6.82
C VAL A 78 4.66 -10.19 -7.77
N LEU A 79 3.97 -9.24 -8.40
CA LEU A 79 4.55 -8.23 -9.28
C LEU A 79 4.88 -6.97 -8.47
N SER A 80 6.04 -6.38 -8.71
CA SER A 80 6.45 -5.09 -8.12
C SER A 80 7.30 -4.27 -9.08
N ASP A 81 7.57 -3.03 -8.71
CA ASP A 81 8.61 -2.24 -9.36
C ASP A 81 10.02 -2.57 -8.81
N GLU A 82 11.05 -1.95 -9.40
CA GLU A 82 12.46 -2.18 -9.05
C GLU A 82 12.83 -1.71 -7.62
N ALA A 83 11.98 -0.90 -6.95
CA ALA A 83 12.23 -0.43 -5.59
C ALA A 83 12.20 -1.57 -4.56
N PHE A 84 11.54 -2.68 -4.89
CA PHE A 84 11.50 -3.88 -4.04
C PHE A 84 12.72 -4.80 -4.22
N HIS A 85 13.60 -4.54 -5.20
CA HIS A 85 14.81 -5.33 -5.37
C HIS A 85 15.77 -5.22 -4.19
N SER A 86 16.34 -6.35 -3.77
CA SER A 86 17.37 -6.40 -2.72
C SER A 86 18.66 -7.03 -3.23
N ARG A 87 19.79 -6.42 -2.91
CA ARG A 87 21.12 -6.97 -3.21
C ARG A 87 21.40 -8.31 -2.51
N ASN A 88 20.66 -8.59 -1.44
CA ASN A 88 20.80 -9.83 -0.67
C ASN A 88 19.98 -11.00 -1.25
N GLY A 89 19.31 -10.78 -2.37
CA GLY A 89 18.42 -11.72 -3.03
C GLY A 89 16.95 -11.34 -2.85
N ASP A 90 16.15 -11.72 -3.82
CA ASP A 90 14.70 -11.48 -3.85
C ASP A 90 13.94 -12.78 -3.53
N PRO A 91 12.72 -12.70 -2.97
CA PRO A 91 11.83 -13.86 -2.84
C PRO A 91 11.59 -14.52 -4.20
N LYS A 92 11.48 -15.86 -4.25
CA LYS A 92 11.32 -16.62 -5.50
C LYS A 92 10.05 -16.26 -6.25
N ASN A 93 9.01 -15.86 -5.53
CA ASN A 93 7.72 -15.46 -6.09
C ASN A 93 7.68 -13.98 -6.49
N LEU A 94 8.74 -13.18 -6.24
CA LEU A 94 8.81 -11.78 -6.65
C LEU A 94 9.23 -11.67 -8.10
N LYS A 95 8.43 -10.95 -8.91
CA LYS A 95 8.74 -10.60 -10.28
C LYS A 95 8.82 -9.10 -10.44
N LEU A 96 10.03 -8.61 -10.67
CA LEU A 96 10.27 -7.18 -10.92
C LEU A 96 9.80 -6.81 -12.33
N CYS A 97 9.02 -5.75 -12.43
CA CYS A 97 8.47 -5.24 -13.67
C CYS A 97 9.07 -3.87 -13.99
N LYS A 98 9.54 -3.67 -15.21
CA LYS A 98 10.06 -2.38 -15.65
C LYS A 98 8.94 -1.35 -15.72
N ARG A 99 9.24 -0.12 -15.35
CA ARG A 99 8.30 1.01 -15.41
C ARG A 99 7.74 1.17 -16.83
N GLY A 100 6.41 1.27 -16.94
CA GLY A 100 5.70 1.45 -18.22
C GLY A 100 5.45 0.17 -19.01
N THR A 101 5.86 -1.01 -18.53
CA THR A 101 5.66 -2.27 -19.24
C THR A 101 4.51 -3.14 -18.72
N TRP A 102 3.83 -2.71 -17.65
CA TRP A 102 2.78 -3.50 -17.00
C TRP A 102 1.58 -2.66 -16.59
N ASN A 103 0.43 -2.97 -17.18
CA ASN A 103 -0.83 -2.27 -16.88
C ASN A 103 -1.45 -2.71 -15.54
N VAL A 104 -1.06 -3.88 -15.02
CA VAL A 104 -1.59 -4.44 -13.77
C VAL A 104 -1.29 -3.55 -12.55
N ARG A 105 -0.28 -2.67 -12.63
CA ARG A 105 -0.01 -1.66 -11.59
C ARG A 105 -1.20 -0.73 -11.34
N MET A 106 -2.02 -0.48 -12.34
CA MET A 106 -3.21 0.36 -12.18
C MET A 106 -4.14 -0.16 -11.08
N ILE A 107 -4.20 -1.48 -10.87
CA ILE A 107 -5.09 -2.07 -9.86
C ILE A 107 -4.69 -1.63 -8.44
N ILE A 108 -3.39 -1.66 -8.12
CA ILE A 108 -2.92 -1.26 -6.78
C ILE A 108 -2.99 0.27 -6.60
N GLU A 109 -2.71 1.05 -7.65
CA GLU A 109 -2.86 2.50 -7.61
C GLU A 109 -4.34 2.90 -7.39
N THR A 110 -5.27 2.22 -8.05
CA THR A 110 -6.71 2.39 -7.85
C THR A 110 -7.11 1.98 -6.43
N THR A 111 -6.63 0.83 -5.94
CA THR A 111 -6.89 0.36 -4.56
C THR A 111 -6.39 1.39 -3.54
N PHE A 112 -5.18 1.91 -3.67
CA PHE A 112 -4.69 2.98 -2.78
C PHE A 112 -5.56 4.24 -2.84
N SER A 113 -6.01 4.63 -4.04
CA SER A 113 -6.86 5.80 -4.22
C SER A 113 -8.21 5.61 -3.53
N MET A 114 -8.82 4.44 -3.67
CA MET A 114 -10.10 4.09 -3.03
C MET A 114 -9.97 4.06 -1.51
N ILE A 115 -8.96 3.37 -0.98
CA ILE A 115 -8.70 3.33 0.46
C ILE A 115 -8.43 4.75 0.99
N THR A 116 -7.68 5.57 0.24
CA THR A 116 -7.40 6.96 0.62
C THR A 116 -8.67 7.81 0.66
N LEU A 117 -9.58 7.63 -0.31
CA LEU A 117 -10.84 8.34 -0.35
C LEU A 117 -11.74 7.98 0.83
N ILE A 118 -11.92 6.69 1.08
CA ILE A 118 -12.81 6.17 2.13
C ILE A 118 -12.25 6.46 3.53
N SER A 119 -10.94 6.33 3.73
CA SER A 119 -10.30 6.36 5.06
C SER A 119 -9.57 7.66 5.36
N HIS A 120 -9.56 8.61 4.42
CA HIS A 120 -8.85 9.89 4.55
C HIS A 120 -7.35 9.72 4.89
N PHE A 121 -6.66 8.78 4.25
CA PHE A 121 -5.26 8.45 4.53
C PHE A 121 -4.24 9.57 4.28
N LYS A 122 -4.60 10.61 3.54
CA LYS A 122 -3.64 11.68 3.21
C LYS A 122 -3.07 12.38 4.43
N LYS A 123 -3.84 12.47 5.52
CA LYS A 123 -3.40 13.07 6.80
C LYS A 123 -4.02 12.30 7.96
N MET A 124 -3.23 11.41 8.53
CA MET A 124 -3.60 10.70 9.73
C MET A 124 -2.88 11.34 10.92
N MET A 125 -3.59 12.17 11.69
CA MET A 125 -3.03 12.91 12.82
C MET A 125 -2.91 12.03 14.07
N HIS A 126 -2.35 10.82 13.95
CA HIS A 126 -2.08 9.96 15.10
C HIS A 126 -0.78 10.36 15.79
N ARG A 127 -0.75 10.20 17.12
CA ARG A 127 0.42 10.47 17.95
C ARG A 127 1.11 9.21 18.47
N ALA A 128 0.46 8.06 18.37
CA ALA A 128 1.00 6.76 18.78
C ALA A 128 0.92 5.76 17.64
N TRP A 129 1.97 4.96 17.49
CA TRP A 129 2.14 4.02 16.39
C TRP A 129 1.06 2.94 16.37
N ASN A 130 0.72 2.37 17.53
CA ASN A 130 -0.33 1.37 17.67
C ASN A 130 -1.71 1.84 17.19
N TYR A 131 -2.07 3.11 17.42
CA TYR A 131 -3.33 3.68 16.89
C TYR A 131 -3.27 3.86 15.38
N PHE A 132 -2.11 4.20 14.84
CA PHE A 132 -1.92 4.26 13.40
C PHE A 132 -2.09 2.88 12.76
N GLU A 133 -1.43 1.85 13.28
CA GLU A 133 -1.56 0.47 12.77
C GLU A 133 -3.01 -0.05 12.90
N MET A 134 -3.67 0.20 14.03
CA MET A 134 -5.07 -0.18 14.22
C MET A 134 -5.97 0.47 13.16
N ARG A 135 -5.76 1.76 12.87
CA ARG A 135 -6.52 2.43 11.82
C ARG A 135 -6.23 1.86 10.43
N LEU A 136 -4.99 1.49 10.13
CA LEU A 136 -4.65 0.79 8.89
C LEU A 136 -5.43 -0.52 8.79
N ALA A 137 -5.40 -1.36 9.85
CA ALA A 137 -6.11 -2.64 9.88
C ALA A 137 -7.61 -2.48 9.60
N TYR A 138 -8.28 -1.55 10.28
CA TYR A 138 -9.70 -1.25 10.03
C TYR A 138 -9.96 -0.77 8.61
N SER A 139 -9.09 0.06 8.06
CA SER A 139 -9.26 0.59 6.72
C SER A 139 -9.12 -0.49 5.65
N MET A 140 -8.16 -1.41 5.80
CA MET A 140 -8.00 -2.55 4.88
C MET A 140 -9.20 -3.49 4.95
N SER A 141 -9.64 -3.82 6.16
CA SER A 141 -10.83 -4.67 6.37
C SER A 141 -12.08 -4.03 5.80
N MET A 142 -12.31 -2.74 6.08
CA MET A 142 -13.44 -1.99 5.55
C MET A 142 -13.43 -1.96 4.02
N PHE A 143 -12.25 -1.69 3.41
CA PHE A 143 -12.11 -1.69 1.96
C PHE A 143 -12.49 -3.05 1.36
N ASN A 144 -11.95 -4.15 1.90
CA ASN A 144 -12.26 -5.49 1.40
C ASN A 144 -13.75 -5.83 1.52
N VAL A 145 -14.39 -5.48 2.64
CA VAL A 145 -15.83 -5.68 2.84
C VAL A 145 -16.63 -4.89 1.80
N LEU A 146 -16.32 -3.61 1.60
CA LEU A 146 -17.02 -2.78 0.62
C LEU A 146 -16.81 -3.29 -0.80
N ALA A 147 -15.56 -3.61 -1.18
CA ALA A 147 -15.23 -4.14 -2.49
C ALA A 147 -15.98 -5.46 -2.78
N SER A 148 -16.03 -6.36 -1.79
CA SER A 148 -16.77 -7.62 -1.91
C SER A 148 -18.29 -7.42 -1.94
N TRP A 149 -18.80 -6.42 -1.22
CA TRP A 149 -20.25 -6.14 -1.14
C TRP A 149 -20.79 -5.55 -2.44
N TYR A 150 -20.10 -4.56 -3.02
CA TYR A 150 -20.51 -3.95 -4.29
C TYR A 150 -20.27 -4.85 -5.50
N GLY A 151 -19.56 -5.96 -5.31
CA GLY A 151 -19.18 -6.90 -6.34
C GLY A 151 -17.99 -6.41 -7.16
N LEU A 152 -17.17 -7.37 -7.56
CA LEU A 152 -16.04 -7.12 -8.44
C LEU A 152 -16.54 -7.26 -9.88
N GLN A 153 -16.57 -6.16 -10.63
CA GLN A 153 -17.04 -6.16 -12.00
C GLN A 153 -15.87 -6.37 -12.96
N TYR A 154 -15.95 -7.43 -13.75
CA TYR A 154 -14.98 -7.75 -14.78
C TYR A 154 -15.57 -7.40 -16.16
N ASP A 155 -14.74 -6.84 -17.05
CA ASP A 155 -15.13 -6.67 -18.45
C ASP A 155 -15.06 -7.99 -19.23
N GLU A 156 -15.39 -7.92 -20.52
CA GLU A 156 -15.37 -9.08 -21.44
C GLU A 156 -13.97 -9.70 -21.59
N ASN A 157 -12.93 -8.97 -21.22
CA ASN A 157 -11.53 -9.40 -21.25
C ASN A 157 -11.04 -9.93 -19.88
N GLY A 158 -11.91 -9.97 -18.87
CA GLY A 158 -11.56 -10.37 -17.51
C GLY A 158 -10.76 -9.30 -16.74
N VAL A 159 -10.81 -8.03 -17.16
CA VAL A 159 -10.16 -6.92 -16.48
C VAL A 159 -11.12 -6.36 -15.43
N LEU A 160 -10.65 -6.26 -14.20
CA LEU A 160 -11.41 -5.70 -13.10
C LEU A 160 -11.53 -4.16 -13.24
N HIS A 161 -12.76 -3.67 -13.26
CA HIS A 161 -13.06 -2.25 -13.20
C HIS A 161 -13.44 -1.85 -11.77
N LEU A 162 -12.46 -1.29 -11.03
CA LEU A 162 -12.73 -0.65 -9.76
C LEU A 162 -13.10 0.82 -10.04
N SER A 163 -14.34 1.19 -9.76
CA SER A 163 -14.85 2.56 -9.94
C SER A 163 -14.91 3.29 -8.61
N ILE A 164 -14.12 4.36 -8.48
CA ILE A 164 -14.17 5.25 -7.30
C ILE A 164 -15.57 5.89 -7.17
N ALA A 165 -16.25 6.15 -8.29
CA ALA A 165 -17.57 6.77 -8.31
C ALA A 165 -18.66 5.86 -7.69
N GLU A 166 -18.51 4.54 -7.79
CA GLU A 166 -19.45 3.57 -7.21
C GLU A 166 -19.27 3.42 -5.70
N PHE A 167 -18.10 3.82 -5.16
CA PHE A 167 -17.82 3.85 -3.73
C PHE A 167 -18.14 5.21 -3.07
N SER A 168 -18.43 6.24 -3.86
CA SER A 168 -18.87 7.55 -3.35
C SER A 168 -20.40 7.55 -3.26
N LEU A 169 -20.91 7.15 -2.11
CA LEU A 169 -22.28 7.41 -1.70
C LEU A 169 -22.41 8.83 -1.17
#